data_92b785e0bea70cce9bfb5ad94be94231
#
_entry.id   92b785e0bea70cce9bfb5ad94be94231
#
_cell.length_a   1.000
_cell.length_b   1.000
_cell.length_c   1.000
_cell.angle_alpha   90.00
_cell.angle_beta   90.00
_cell.angle_gamma   90.00
#
_symmetry.space_group_name_H-M   'P 1'
#
loop_
_entity.id
_entity.type
_entity.pdbx_description
1 polymer ?
#
loop_
_entity_poly.entity_id
_entity_poly.type
_entity_poly.pdbx_seq_one_letter_code
_entity_poly.pdbx_strand_id
1 'polypeptide(L)'
;MKLLKVQKLKTNGCINLEDLCVIDIKGDKDKVIQFLQGQITSDINKLELNSCTLSSVCNQKGQIVSDFIILCQEDGFKILVNKETSKLLVSDLEPYAKFFGVLFKLSNSKAVGFVNMQSKKSMSLISNDDYALSIGIDESIDKNTISLQDWETANIMTGNLMLEKNELGIYRPSDINYDLLRTSFDKGCFRGQEIVARMKYLGKEKSIFKTFVSKEKIDSLHNTKRVKILREIHSKDKFIYMCIINKDELETLKRESSIYFIK
;
A
#
# COMPACT_ATOMS: atom_id res chain seq x y z
N MET A 1 -10.60 27.86 16.46
CA MET A 1 -10.52 27.41 15.05
C MET A 1 -11.21 26.06 14.98
N LYS A 2 -12.49 26.02 14.53
CA LYS A 2 -13.25 24.76 14.43
C LYS A 2 -12.61 23.94 13.31
N LEU A 3 -11.89 22.89 13.68
CA LEU A 3 -11.55 21.79 12.77
C LEU A 3 -12.83 21.40 12.03
N LEU A 4 -12.85 21.61 10.72
CA LEU A 4 -13.80 20.95 9.84
C LEU A 4 -13.58 19.44 10.06
N LYS A 5 -14.39 18.86 10.96
CA LYS A 5 -14.49 17.40 11.03
C LYS A 5 -14.86 16.99 9.62
N VAL A 6 -13.93 16.36 8.92
CA VAL A 6 -14.26 15.60 7.73
C VAL A 6 -15.36 14.68 8.20
N GLN A 7 -16.62 15.02 7.87
CA GLN A 7 -17.71 14.07 8.16
C GLN A 7 -17.24 12.76 7.61
N LYS A 8 -17.12 11.75 8.47
CA LYS A 8 -16.77 10.39 8.05
C LYS A 8 -17.49 10.17 6.74
N LEU A 9 -16.73 9.98 5.68
CA LEU A 9 -17.27 9.46 4.45
C LEU A 9 -17.73 8.06 4.84
N LYS A 10 -18.97 7.93 5.37
CA LYS A 10 -19.48 6.71 6.00
C LYS A 10 -19.59 5.61 4.95
N THR A 11 -18.46 5.01 4.65
CA THR A 11 -18.39 3.82 3.82
C THR A 11 -18.17 2.65 4.76
N ASN A 12 -19.09 1.70 4.71
CA ASN A 12 -19.04 0.46 5.46
C ASN A 12 -19.53 -0.63 4.52
N GLY A 13 -18.68 -1.58 4.17
CA GLY A 13 -19.07 -2.65 3.27
C GLY A 13 -17.87 -3.42 2.71
N CYS A 14 -18.16 -4.30 1.75
CA CYS A 14 -17.16 -5.16 1.12
C CYS A 14 -17.22 -5.08 -0.42
N ILE A 15 -16.13 -5.47 -1.05
CA ILE A 15 -15.97 -5.46 -2.50
C ILE A 15 -15.05 -6.61 -2.97
N ASN A 16 -15.38 -7.22 -4.12
CA ASN A 16 -14.41 -8.05 -4.84
C ASN A 16 -13.29 -7.19 -5.42
N LEU A 17 -12.05 -7.52 -5.11
CA LEU A 17 -10.87 -6.83 -5.64
C LEU A 17 -10.45 -7.48 -6.96
N GLU A 18 -11.21 -7.22 -8.02
CA GLU A 18 -11.03 -7.89 -9.31
C GLU A 18 -9.70 -7.55 -9.99
N ASP A 19 -9.11 -6.40 -9.69
CA ASP A 19 -7.81 -5.96 -10.24
C ASP A 19 -6.62 -6.62 -9.55
N LEU A 20 -6.86 -7.33 -8.44
CA LEU A 20 -5.83 -8.07 -7.72
C LEU A 20 -5.88 -9.55 -8.07
N CYS A 21 -4.73 -10.20 -8.00
CA CYS A 21 -4.63 -11.65 -8.06
C CYS A 21 -3.90 -12.19 -6.84
N VAL A 22 -4.20 -13.43 -6.52
CA VAL A 22 -3.56 -14.17 -5.43
C VAL A 22 -2.48 -15.07 -6.01
N ILE A 23 -1.28 -15.02 -5.45
CA ILE A 23 -0.15 -15.89 -5.79
C ILE A 23 0.21 -16.70 -4.55
N ASP A 24 0.06 -18.01 -4.63
CA ASP A 24 0.54 -18.94 -3.60
C ASP A 24 2.06 -19.04 -3.67
N ILE A 25 2.71 -19.00 -2.51
CA ILE A 25 4.14 -19.26 -2.36
C ILE A 25 4.30 -20.68 -1.83
N LYS A 26 4.86 -21.57 -2.63
CA LYS A 26 5.01 -23.00 -2.32
C LYS A 26 6.47 -23.33 -2.07
N GLY A 27 6.72 -24.18 -1.07
CA GLY A 27 8.05 -24.64 -0.68
C GLY A 27 8.05 -25.08 0.78
N ASP A 28 9.24 -25.48 1.25
CA ASP A 28 9.46 -25.70 2.69
C ASP A 28 9.25 -24.37 3.44
N LYS A 29 8.54 -24.41 4.58
CA LYS A 29 8.12 -23.21 5.31
C LYS A 29 9.31 -22.34 5.73
N ASP A 30 10.35 -22.95 6.27
CA ASP A 30 11.50 -22.21 6.79
C ASP A 30 12.31 -21.60 5.64
N LYS A 31 12.42 -22.29 4.52
CA LYS A 31 13.07 -21.78 3.31
C LYS A 31 12.26 -20.65 2.67
N VAL A 32 10.92 -20.72 2.68
CA VAL A 32 10.05 -19.63 2.23
C VAL A 32 10.25 -18.41 3.10
N ILE A 33 10.27 -18.57 4.42
CA ILE A 33 10.51 -17.47 5.37
C ILE A 33 11.89 -16.85 5.12
N GLN A 34 12.93 -17.66 5.02
CA GLN A 34 14.30 -17.20 4.76
C GLN A 34 14.41 -16.43 3.43
N PHE A 35 13.80 -16.94 2.39
CA PHE A 35 13.73 -16.30 1.08
C PHE A 35 13.02 -14.94 1.16
N LEU A 36 11.82 -14.93 1.68
CA LEU A 36 11.01 -13.70 1.80
C LEU A 36 11.72 -12.66 2.66
N GLN A 37 12.31 -13.08 3.79
CA GLN A 37 13.04 -12.20 4.69
C GLN A 37 14.20 -11.47 3.99
N GLY A 38 14.85 -12.11 3.04
CA GLY A 38 15.94 -11.52 2.26
C GLY A 38 15.49 -10.67 1.06
N GLN A 39 14.24 -10.77 0.61
CA GLN A 39 13.78 -10.10 -0.61
C GLN A 39 12.82 -8.95 -0.38
N ILE A 40 11.90 -9.06 0.58
CA ILE A 40 10.81 -8.09 0.77
C ILE A 40 11.11 -7.12 1.92
N THR A 41 10.43 -5.99 1.94
CA THR A 41 10.70 -4.90 2.89
C THR A 41 10.06 -5.12 4.28
N SER A 42 8.93 -5.84 4.36
CA SER A 42 8.29 -6.16 5.65
C SER A 42 8.99 -7.32 6.37
N ASP A 43 8.79 -7.42 7.67
CA ASP A 43 9.34 -8.49 8.51
C ASP A 43 8.40 -9.70 8.56
N ILE A 44 8.75 -10.76 7.85
CA ILE A 44 7.95 -11.99 7.78
C ILE A 44 7.94 -12.76 9.10
N ASN A 45 9.00 -12.64 9.91
CA ASN A 45 9.03 -13.30 11.22
C ASN A 45 8.02 -12.73 12.22
N LYS A 46 7.54 -11.50 11.98
CA LYS A 46 6.49 -10.86 12.79
C LYS A 46 5.07 -11.08 12.24
N LEU A 47 4.94 -11.74 11.07
CA LEU A 47 3.64 -11.98 10.47
C LEU A 47 2.99 -13.23 11.08
N GLU A 48 1.95 -13.02 11.87
CA GLU A 48 1.23 -14.07 12.57
C GLU A 48 0.35 -14.91 11.62
N LEU A 49 -0.04 -16.09 12.06
CA LEU A 49 -1.00 -16.92 11.34
C LEU A 49 -2.35 -16.17 11.22
N ASN A 50 -2.98 -16.27 10.06
CA ASN A 50 -4.21 -15.58 9.71
C ASN A 50 -4.11 -14.05 9.85
N SER A 51 -2.95 -13.52 9.48
CA SER A 51 -2.71 -12.08 9.37
C SER A 51 -2.14 -11.69 8.02
N CYS A 52 -2.15 -10.39 7.74
CA CYS A 52 -1.55 -9.84 6.53
C CYS A 52 -0.77 -8.55 6.85
N THR A 53 0.13 -8.19 5.97
CA THR A 53 0.85 -6.92 6.03
C THR A 53 1.14 -6.36 4.66
N LEU A 54 1.27 -5.06 4.58
CA LEU A 54 1.75 -4.36 3.40
C LEU A 54 3.25 -4.61 3.22
N SER A 55 3.69 -4.83 1.98
CA SER A 55 5.09 -5.04 1.67
C SER A 55 5.47 -4.53 0.29
N SER A 56 6.75 -4.53 0.00
CA SER A 56 7.31 -4.21 -1.30
C SER A 56 8.63 -4.93 -1.56
N VAL A 57 9.07 -4.91 -2.80
CA VAL A 57 10.41 -5.33 -3.22
C VAL A 57 11.14 -4.13 -3.77
N CYS A 58 12.40 -3.95 -3.38
CA CYS A 58 13.27 -2.91 -3.90
C CYS A 58 14.35 -3.50 -4.80
N ASN A 59 14.80 -2.72 -5.78
CA ASN A 59 16.02 -3.03 -6.52
C ASN A 59 17.27 -2.62 -5.71
N GLN A 60 18.46 -2.87 -6.26
CA GLN A 60 19.74 -2.52 -5.61
C GLN A 60 19.94 -0.99 -5.43
N LYS A 61 19.19 -0.15 -6.16
CA LYS A 61 19.19 1.31 -5.99
C LYS A 61 18.18 1.78 -4.95
N GLY A 62 17.53 0.85 -4.23
CA GLY A 62 16.49 1.13 -3.24
C GLY A 62 15.18 1.64 -3.82
N GLN A 63 14.94 1.47 -5.12
CA GLN A 63 13.69 1.85 -5.78
C GLN A 63 12.70 0.68 -5.71
N ILE A 64 11.44 0.99 -5.48
CA ILE A 64 10.36 0.01 -5.40
C ILE A 64 10.08 -0.54 -6.79
N VAL A 65 10.24 -1.84 -6.98
CA VAL A 65 9.97 -2.54 -8.25
C VAL A 65 8.68 -3.36 -8.22
N SER A 66 8.13 -3.57 -7.05
CA SER A 66 6.78 -4.11 -6.84
C SER A 66 6.30 -3.85 -5.43
N ASP A 67 4.99 -3.72 -5.26
CA ASP A 67 4.32 -3.63 -3.98
C ASP A 67 3.10 -4.55 -3.95
N PHE A 68 2.76 -5.02 -2.76
CA PHE A 68 1.73 -6.04 -2.57
C PHE A 68 1.33 -6.16 -1.09
N ILE A 69 0.31 -6.96 -0.85
CA ILE A 69 -0.06 -7.44 0.47
C ILE A 69 0.44 -8.89 0.60
N ILE A 70 1.13 -9.22 1.69
CA ILE A 70 1.50 -10.58 2.00
C ILE A 70 0.65 -11.11 3.13
N LEU A 71 0.16 -12.34 3.00
CA LEU A 71 -0.72 -13.02 3.92
C LEU A 71 -0.05 -14.30 4.42
N CYS A 72 -0.27 -14.61 5.70
CA CYS A 72 0.11 -15.88 6.32
C CYS A 72 -1.16 -16.65 6.67
N GLN A 73 -1.36 -17.81 6.05
CA GLN A 73 -2.50 -18.70 6.28
C GLN A 73 -2.01 -20.11 6.64
N GLU A 74 -2.92 -21.00 7.04
CA GLU A 74 -2.57 -22.39 7.42
C GLU A 74 -1.84 -23.15 6.30
N ASP A 75 -2.21 -22.89 5.04
CA ASP A 75 -1.62 -23.52 3.86
C ASP A 75 -0.35 -22.82 3.33
N GLY A 76 0.16 -21.81 4.05
CA GLY A 76 1.40 -21.09 3.74
C GLY A 76 1.21 -19.58 3.47
N PHE A 77 2.18 -19.02 2.78
CA PHE A 77 2.15 -17.60 2.42
C PHE A 77 1.50 -17.37 1.07
N LYS A 78 0.78 -16.25 0.97
CA LYS A 78 0.18 -15.78 -0.28
C LYS A 78 0.53 -14.32 -0.51
N ILE A 79 0.67 -13.95 -1.77
CA ILE A 79 0.82 -12.54 -2.19
C ILE A 79 -0.45 -12.11 -2.90
N LEU A 80 -0.98 -10.96 -2.51
CA LEU A 80 -2.04 -10.27 -3.20
C LEU A 80 -1.45 -9.05 -3.89
N VAL A 81 -1.48 -9.04 -5.21
CA VAL A 81 -0.78 -8.07 -6.07
C VAL A 81 -1.65 -7.68 -7.26
N ASN A 82 -1.44 -6.48 -7.80
CA ASN A 82 -2.12 -6.05 -9.01
C ASN A 82 -1.84 -7.01 -10.19
N LYS A 83 -2.88 -7.40 -10.92
CA LYS A 83 -2.78 -8.34 -12.06
C LYS A 83 -1.79 -7.88 -13.12
N GLU A 84 -1.74 -6.58 -13.40
CA GLU A 84 -0.85 -6.01 -14.43
C GLU A 84 0.63 -6.12 -14.05
N THR A 85 0.94 -6.10 -12.75
CA THR A 85 2.32 -6.13 -12.24
C THR A 85 2.73 -7.52 -11.72
N SER A 86 1.79 -8.45 -11.60
CA SER A 86 2.01 -9.78 -11.02
C SER A 86 3.14 -10.57 -11.72
N LYS A 87 3.17 -10.54 -13.06
CA LYS A 87 4.22 -11.21 -13.85
C LYS A 87 5.59 -10.57 -13.63
N LEU A 88 5.64 -9.23 -13.46
CA LEU A 88 6.89 -8.53 -13.16
C LEU A 88 7.43 -8.93 -11.80
N LEU A 89 6.58 -8.98 -10.78
CA LEU A 89 6.95 -9.45 -9.45
C LEU A 89 7.52 -10.87 -9.49
N VAL A 90 6.82 -11.80 -10.13
CA VAL A 90 7.27 -13.20 -10.20
C VAL A 90 8.59 -13.31 -10.94
N SER A 91 8.72 -12.69 -12.12
CA SER A 91 9.96 -12.73 -12.91
C SER A 91 11.17 -12.10 -12.20
N ASP A 92 10.94 -11.11 -11.36
CA ASP A 92 11.99 -10.45 -10.57
C ASP A 92 12.43 -11.30 -9.36
N LEU A 93 11.51 -12.02 -8.73
CA LEU A 93 11.78 -12.86 -7.55
C LEU A 93 12.24 -14.29 -7.90
N GLU A 94 11.78 -14.85 -9.00
CA GLU A 94 12.00 -16.27 -9.38
C GLU A 94 13.49 -16.68 -9.43
N PRO A 95 14.43 -15.87 -9.96
CA PRO A 95 15.85 -16.24 -9.96
C PRO A 95 16.40 -16.53 -8.55
N TYR A 96 15.94 -15.77 -7.55
CA TYR A 96 16.34 -15.94 -6.15
C TYR A 96 15.57 -17.07 -5.48
N ALA A 97 14.28 -17.20 -5.76
CA ALA A 97 13.39 -18.22 -5.20
C ALA A 97 13.90 -19.65 -5.48
N LYS A 98 14.47 -19.87 -6.67
CA LYS A 98 15.04 -21.17 -7.10
C LYS A 98 16.11 -21.70 -6.14
N PHE A 99 16.95 -20.83 -5.56
CA PHE A 99 17.99 -21.25 -4.61
C PHE A 99 17.41 -21.77 -3.29
N PHE A 100 16.18 -21.38 -2.96
CA PHE A 100 15.47 -21.84 -1.76
C PHE A 100 14.45 -22.94 -2.04
N GLY A 101 14.31 -23.38 -3.31
CA GLY A 101 13.28 -24.33 -3.71
C GLY A 101 11.86 -23.74 -3.56
N VAL A 102 11.72 -22.43 -3.68
CA VAL A 102 10.45 -21.72 -3.58
C VAL A 102 9.85 -21.51 -4.97
N LEU A 103 8.55 -21.74 -5.08
CA LEU A 103 7.78 -21.62 -6.31
C LEU A 103 6.60 -20.66 -6.12
N PHE A 104 6.28 -19.92 -7.16
CA PHE A 104 5.10 -19.06 -7.24
C PHE A 104 4.02 -19.71 -8.11
N LYS A 105 2.81 -19.82 -7.59
CA LYS A 105 1.68 -20.39 -8.31
C LYS A 105 0.52 -19.40 -8.29
N LEU A 106 0.05 -18.98 -9.48
CA LEU A 106 -1.16 -18.19 -9.58
C LEU A 106 -2.35 -19.01 -9.05
N SER A 107 -3.07 -18.46 -8.09
CA SER A 107 -4.24 -19.07 -7.49
C SER A 107 -5.51 -18.64 -8.21
N ASN A 108 -6.55 -19.48 -8.15
CA ASN A 108 -7.90 -19.11 -8.57
C ASN A 108 -8.70 -18.40 -7.47
N SER A 109 -8.11 -18.25 -6.28
CA SER A 109 -8.71 -17.57 -5.14
C SER A 109 -9.00 -16.11 -5.44
N LYS A 110 -10.09 -15.59 -4.86
CA LYS A 110 -10.53 -14.21 -5.01
C LYS A 110 -10.27 -13.41 -3.75
N ALA A 111 -9.81 -12.20 -3.92
CA ALA A 111 -9.63 -11.28 -2.81
C ALA A 111 -10.88 -10.42 -2.61
N VAL A 112 -11.23 -10.24 -1.34
CA VAL A 112 -12.34 -9.37 -0.91
C VAL A 112 -11.79 -8.30 0.02
N GLY A 113 -12.05 -7.03 -0.30
CA GLY A 113 -11.74 -5.90 0.54
C GLY A 113 -12.92 -5.55 1.44
N PHE A 114 -12.64 -5.15 2.69
CA PHE A 114 -13.63 -4.69 3.65
C PHE A 114 -13.24 -3.30 4.16
N VAL A 115 -14.20 -2.41 4.24
CA VAL A 115 -14.03 -1.05 4.77
C VAL A 115 -14.93 -0.88 5.99
N ASN A 116 -14.35 -0.53 7.14
CA ASN A 116 -15.02 -0.30 8.41
C ASN A 116 -15.92 -1.48 8.89
N MET A 117 -15.63 -2.66 8.38
CA MET A 117 -16.25 -3.91 8.80
C MET A 117 -15.23 -5.05 8.67
N GLN A 118 -15.53 -6.18 9.27
CA GLN A 118 -14.71 -7.38 9.19
C GLN A 118 -15.61 -8.61 9.04
N SER A 119 -15.13 -9.61 8.30
CA SER A 119 -15.66 -10.98 8.34
C SER A 119 -14.91 -11.81 9.36
N LYS A 120 -15.39 -13.03 9.64
CA LYS A 120 -14.72 -13.94 10.58
C LYS A 120 -13.31 -14.35 10.16
N LYS A 121 -13.01 -14.32 8.87
CA LYS A 121 -11.74 -14.75 8.29
C LYS A 121 -10.94 -13.59 7.68
N SER A 122 -11.48 -12.37 7.71
CA SER A 122 -10.76 -11.22 7.19
C SER A 122 -9.60 -10.83 8.12
N MET A 123 -8.50 -10.41 7.49
CA MET A 123 -7.27 -10.01 8.16
C MET A 123 -7.19 -8.49 8.14
N SER A 124 -6.90 -7.86 9.29
CA SER A 124 -6.68 -6.42 9.38
C SER A 124 -5.48 -6.01 8.56
N LEU A 125 -5.64 -4.99 7.69
CA LEU A 125 -4.60 -4.51 6.80
C LEU A 125 -3.99 -3.20 7.29
N ILE A 126 -4.81 -2.16 7.43
CA ILE A 126 -4.41 -0.82 7.85
C ILE A 126 -5.61 -0.08 8.42
N SER A 127 -5.38 0.77 9.41
CA SER A 127 -6.42 1.63 9.98
C SER A 127 -5.90 2.98 10.42
N ASN A 128 -6.80 3.95 10.50
CA ASN A 128 -6.62 5.23 11.17
C ASN A 128 -7.91 5.59 11.94
N ASP A 129 -8.05 6.84 12.38
CA ASP A 129 -9.22 7.30 13.16
C ASP A 129 -10.56 7.16 12.41
N ASP A 130 -10.53 7.19 11.08
CA ASP A 130 -11.74 7.26 10.23
C ASP A 130 -12.01 5.97 9.44
N TYR A 131 -10.98 5.20 9.09
CA TYR A 131 -11.07 4.03 8.25
C TYR A 131 -10.30 2.85 8.82
N ALA A 132 -10.90 1.66 8.71
CA ALA A 132 -10.25 0.37 8.95
C ALA A 132 -10.44 -0.49 7.70
N LEU A 133 -9.33 -0.93 7.10
CA LEU A 133 -9.32 -1.81 5.95
C LEU A 133 -8.91 -3.21 6.37
N SER A 134 -9.60 -4.21 5.85
CA SER A 134 -9.22 -5.61 6.00
C SER A 134 -9.40 -6.39 4.69
N ILE A 135 -8.72 -7.53 4.59
CA ILE A 135 -8.68 -8.38 3.41
C ILE A 135 -9.14 -9.79 3.79
N GLY A 136 -9.99 -10.37 2.96
CA GLY A 136 -10.36 -11.79 3.00
C GLY A 136 -9.99 -12.49 1.69
N ILE A 137 -9.80 -13.80 1.76
CA ILE A 137 -9.60 -14.65 0.59
C ILE A 137 -10.76 -15.64 0.52
N ASP A 138 -11.41 -15.71 -0.65
CA ASP A 138 -12.57 -16.57 -0.91
C ASP A 138 -13.73 -16.37 0.07
N GLU A 139 -13.86 -15.13 0.55
CA GLU A 139 -14.96 -14.73 1.41
C GLU A 139 -16.24 -14.48 0.61
N SER A 140 -17.38 -14.80 1.20
CA SER A 140 -18.66 -14.42 0.64
C SER A 140 -18.89 -12.92 0.75
N ILE A 141 -19.38 -12.32 -0.32
CA ILE A 141 -19.80 -10.91 -0.28
C ILE A 141 -21.22 -10.87 0.27
N ASP A 142 -21.38 -10.21 1.40
CA ASP A 142 -22.68 -9.91 1.99
C ASP A 142 -23.40 -8.82 1.19
N LYS A 143 -24.67 -8.57 1.57
CA LYS A 143 -25.54 -7.57 0.93
C LYS A 143 -24.99 -6.13 0.96
N ASN A 144 -23.97 -5.86 1.77
CA ASN A 144 -23.40 -4.53 1.98
C ASN A 144 -22.18 -4.31 1.06
N THR A 145 -22.42 -4.24 -0.24
CA THR A 145 -21.39 -3.98 -1.24
C THR A 145 -21.10 -2.49 -1.36
N ILE A 146 -19.82 -2.17 -1.57
CA ILE A 146 -19.35 -0.81 -1.86
C ILE A 146 -18.81 -0.73 -3.30
N SER A 147 -18.68 0.49 -3.81
CA SER A 147 -18.08 0.74 -5.12
C SER A 147 -16.55 0.64 -5.07
N LEU A 148 -15.91 0.45 -6.23
CA LEU A 148 -14.45 0.52 -6.35
C LEU A 148 -13.93 1.90 -5.87
N GLN A 149 -14.65 2.96 -6.21
CA GLN A 149 -14.30 4.32 -5.78
C GLN A 149 -14.33 4.49 -4.25
N ASP A 150 -15.26 3.82 -3.54
CA ASP A 150 -15.29 3.84 -2.07
C ASP A 150 -14.07 3.11 -1.49
N TRP A 151 -13.67 1.98 -2.10
CA TRP A 151 -12.46 1.23 -1.72
C TRP A 151 -11.19 2.05 -1.94
N GLU A 152 -11.05 2.67 -3.12
CA GLU A 152 -9.93 3.54 -3.44
C GLU A 152 -9.87 4.76 -2.52
N THR A 153 -11.03 5.37 -2.24
CA THR A 153 -11.14 6.47 -1.28
C THR A 153 -10.61 6.05 0.09
N ALA A 154 -11.01 4.88 0.59
CA ALA A 154 -10.56 4.37 1.88
C ALA A 154 -9.05 4.09 1.89
N ASN A 155 -8.49 3.55 0.81
CA ASN A 155 -7.04 3.37 0.65
C ASN A 155 -6.29 4.71 0.70
N ILE A 156 -6.73 5.70 -0.06
CA ILE A 156 -6.09 7.03 -0.04
C ILE A 156 -6.20 7.66 1.36
N MET A 157 -7.35 7.57 2.00
CA MET A 157 -7.60 8.14 3.33
C MET A 157 -6.76 7.46 4.43
N THR A 158 -6.36 6.22 4.27
CA THR A 158 -5.43 5.50 5.17
C THR A 158 -3.96 5.68 4.79
N GLY A 159 -3.67 6.42 3.72
CA GLY A 159 -2.30 6.57 3.20
C GLY A 159 -1.77 5.34 2.46
N ASN A 160 -2.63 4.35 2.19
CA ASN A 160 -2.25 3.16 1.46
C ASN A 160 -2.25 3.42 -0.05
N LEU A 161 -1.10 3.75 -0.59
CA LEU A 161 -0.87 3.82 -2.03
C LEU A 161 -0.51 2.42 -2.54
N MET A 162 -1.05 2.02 -3.69
CA MET A 162 -0.52 0.93 -4.52
C MET A 162 -0.04 1.51 -5.84
N LEU A 163 1.18 1.13 -6.25
CA LEU A 163 1.82 1.68 -7.45
C LEU A 163 1.23 1.08 -8.72
N GLU A 164 1.04 1.92 -9.71
CA GLU A 164 0.74 1.51 -11.07
C GLU A 164 2.01 1.01 -11.77
N LYS A 165 1.83 0.26 -12.84
CA LYS A 165 2.94 -0.34 -13.60
C LYS A 165 3.99 0.69 -14.07
N ASN A 166 3.55 1.86 -14.49
CA ASN A 166 4.40 2.96 -14.95
C ASN A 166 5.12 3.72 -13.82
N GLU A 167 4.75 3.44 -12.56
CA GLU A 167 5.35 4.04 -11.36
C GLU A 167 6.44 3.15 -10.74
N LEU A 168 6.51 1.90 -11.15
CA LEU A 168 7.53 0.96 -10.66
C LEU A 168 8.94 1.40 -11.08
N GLY A 169 9.90 1.27 -10.16
CA GLY A 169 11.29 1.69 -10.37
C GLY A 169 11.53 3.20 -10.27
N ILE A 170 10.50 4.01 -9.96
CA ILE A 170 10.62 5.47 -9.85
C ILE A 170 10.90 5.91 -8.41
N TYR A 171 10.11 5.42 -7.45
CA TYR A 171 10.13 5.89 -6.06
C TYR A 171 10.96 4.98 -5.16
N ARG A 172 11.55 5.58 -4.12
CA ARG A 172 12.08 4.88 -2.96
C ARG A 172 11.03 4.84 -1.85
N PRO A 173 11.10 3.94 -0.89
CA PRO A 173 10.15 3.86 0.23
C PRO A 173 9.90 5.20 0.94
N SER A 174 10.93 5.99 1.19
CA SER A 174 10.82 7.31 1.84
C SER A 174 10.09 8.37 1.00
N ASP A 175 10.06 8.22 -0.33
CA ASP A 175 9.43 9.21 -1.20
C ASP A 175 7.90 9.20 -1.09
N ILE A 176 7.31 8.05 -0.69
CA ILE A 176 5.86 7.80 -0.66
C ILE A 176 5.38 7.14 0.64
N ASN A 177 6.07 7.35 1.76
CA ASN A 177 5.77 6.79 3.09
C ASN A 177 5.74 5.26 3.18
N TYR A 178 6.31 4.52 2.23
CA TYR A 178 6.45 3.07 2.33
C TYR A 178 7.46 2.65 3.41
N ASP A 179 8.36 3.54 3.76
CA ASP A 179 9.27 3.39 4.89
C ASP A 179 8.55 3.39 6.25
N LEU A 180 7.33 3.92 6.32
CA LEU A 180 6.47 3.89 7.50
C LEU A 180 5.47 2.74 7.48
N LEU A 181 4.93 2.39 6.29
CA LEU A 181 3.81 1.47 6.17
C LEU A 181 4.20 0.06 5.71
N ARG A 182 5.32 -0.07 4.96
CA ARG A 182 5.67 -1.31 4.25
C ARG A 182 7.07 -1.83 4.55
N THR A 183 7.87 -1.08 5.33
CA THR A 183 9.28 -1.41 5.57
C THR A 183 9.56 -1.58 7.04
N SER A 184 10.16 -2.71 7.42
CA SER A 184 10.70 -2.94 8.75
C SER A 184 12.20 -2.69 8.74
N PHE A 185 12.68 -1.78 9.61
CA PHE A 185 14.09 -1.48 9.76
C PHE A 185 14.76 -2.31 10.86
N ASP A 186 13.97 -3.02 11.67
CA ASP A 186 14.44 -3.86 12.79
C ASP A 186 14.69 -5.32 12.35
N LYS A 187 14.42 -5.64 11.09
CA LYS A 187 14.69 -6.97 10.51
C LYS A 187 16.11 -7.09 9.98
N GLY A 188 16.54 -8.31 9.66
CA GLY A 188 17.78 -8.58 8.93
C GLY A 188 17.81 -7.97 7.52
N CYS A 189 18.94 -8.11 6.84
CA CYS A 189 19.16 -7.52 5.52
C CYS A 189 18.11 -8.00 4.48
N PHE A 190 17.67 -7.06 3.66
CA PHE A 190 16.83 -7.33 2.48
C PHE A 190 17.37 -6.58 1.25
N ARG A 191 16.96 -6.97 0.08
CA ARG A 191 17.42 -6.40 -1.18
C ARG A 191 17.18 -4.89 -1.25
N GLY A 192 18.25 -4.11 -1.47
CA GLY A 192 18.22 -2.64 -1.53
C GLY A 192 18.21 -1.92 -0.18
N GLN A 193 18.24 -2.65 0.95
CA GLN A 193 18.16 -2.09 2.29
C GLN A 193 19.19 -0.99 2.57
N GLU A 194 20.42 -1.15 2.10
CA GLU A 194 21.48 -0.15 2.36
C GLU A 194 21.05 1.25 1.90
N ILE A 195 20.53 1.35 0.67
CA ILE A 195 20.07 2.63 0.12
C ILE A 195 18.79 3.10 0.81
N VAL A 196 17.85 2.17 1.08
CA VAL A 196 16.59 2.48 1.78
C VAL A 196 16.88 3.03 3.17
N ALA A 197 17.73 2.38 3.97
CA ALA A 197 18.12 2.84 5.30
C ALA A 197 18.89 4.16 5.24
N ARG A 198 19.84 4.29 4.30
CA ARG A 198 20.57 5.53 4.10
C ARG A 198 19.65 6.71 3.81
N MET A 199 18.64 6.54 2.95
CA MET A 199 17.66 7.59 2.66
C MET A 199 16.81 7.92 3.88
N LYS A 200 16.39 6.92 4.65
CA LYS A 200 15.61 7.11 5.89
C LYS A 200 16.36 7.94 6.93
N TYR A 201 17.63 7.61 7.19
CA TYR A 201 18.36 8.19 8.32
C TYR A 201 19.24 9.39 7.94
N LEU A 202 19.70 9.48 6.69
CA LEU A 202 20.64 10.51 6.24
C LEU A 202 20.10 11.35 5.07
N GLY A 203 18.93 10.99 4.53
CA GLY A 203 18.32 11.70 3.41
C GLY A 203 17.83 13.09 3.80
N LYS A 204 18.08 14.08 2.95
CA LYS A 204 17.48 15.41 3.06
C LYS A 204 16.20 15.42 2.26
N GLU A 205 15.06 15.36 2.95
CA GLU A 205 13.75 15.44 2.30
C GLU A 205 13.52 16.85 1.75
N LYS A 206 13.47 16.98 0.45
CA LYS A 206 13.05 18.20 -0.26
C LYS A 206 11.53 18.26 -0.48
N SER A 207 10.90 17.11 -0.54
CA SER A 207 9.47 16.94 -0.75
C SER A 207 8.92 15.93 0.25
N ILE A 208 7.63 16.03 0.55
CA ILE A 208 6.93 15.19 1.52
C ILE A 208 5.71 14.58 0.85
N PHE A 209 5.48 13.31 1.08
CA PHE A 209 4.25 12.64 0.69
C PHE A 209 3.12 13.01 1.65
N LYS A 210 1.99 13.48 1.11
CA LYS A 210 0.81 13.87 1.89
C LYS A 210 -0.48 13.51 1.21
N THR A 211 -1.46 13.13 2.04
CA THR A 211 -2.87 13.01 1.67
C THR A 211 -3.64 14.18 2.25
N PHE A 212 -4.49 14.78 1.47
CA PHE A 212 -5.37 15.85 1.91
C PHE A 212 -6.69 15.87 1.15
N VAL A 213 -7.67 16.53 1.75
CA VAL A 213 -9.02 16.68 1.23
C VAL A 213 -9.33 18.17 1.01
N SER A 214 -9.96 18.49 -0.10
CA SER A 214 -10.48 19.82 -0.41
C SER A 214 -11.97 19.76 -0.74
N LYS A 215 -12.71 20.84 -0.50
CA LYS A 215 -14.11 21.00 -0.94
C LYS A 215 -14.20 21.31 -2.43
N GLU A 216 -13.20 21.99 -2.96
CA GLU A 216 -13.15 22.40 -4.35
C GLU A 216 -11.94 21.77 -5.03
N LYS A 217 -12.03 21.61 -6.34
CA LYS A 217 -10.90 21.16 -7.14
C LYS A 217 -9.81 22.23 -7.08
N ILE A 218 -8.56 21.80 -6.89
CA ILE A 218 -7.41 22.71 -6.80
C ILE A 218 -6.63 22.62 -8.11
N ASP A 219 -7.06 23.37 -9.11
CA ASP A 219 -6.44 23.34 -10.45
C ASP A 219 -4.98 23.82 -10.45
N SER A 220 -4.58 24.66 -9.50
CA SER A 220 -3.19 25.10 -9.36
C SER A 220 -2.21 23.96 -9.10
N LEU A 221 -2.65 22.84 -8.49
CA LEU A 221 -1.79 21.67 -8.24
C LEU A 221 -1.31 21.02 -9.53
N HIS A 222 -2.12 21.05 -10.59
CA HIS A 222 -1.77 20.46 -11.89
C HIS A 222 -0.79 21.33 -12.67
N ASN A 223 -0.70 22.62 -12.33
CA ASN A 223 0.08 23.63 -13.07
C ASN A 223 1.44 23.94 -12.43
N THR A 224 1.79 23.27 -11.32
CA THR A 224 3.05 23.51 -10.62
C THR A 224 3.98 22.31 -10.69
N LYS A 225 5.29 22.56 -10.84
CA LYS A 225 6.34 21.52 -10.71
C LYS A 225 6.66 21.18 -9.25
N ARG A 226 6.06 21.88 -8.29
CA ARG A 226 6.31 21.72 -6.85
C ARG A 226 5.42 20.65 -6.21
N VAL A 227 4.37 20.20 -6.92
CA VAL A 227 3.45 19.16 -6.50
C VAL A 227 3.39 18.09 -7.59
N LYS A 228 3.55 16.83 -7.20
CA LYS A 228 3.29 15.68 -8.05
C LYS A 228 2.07 14.95 -7.49
N ILE A 229 0.95 15.01 -8.19
CA ILE A 229 -0.26 14.27 -7.84
C ILE A 229 -0.04 12.81 -8.24
N LEU A 230 -0.20 11.89 -7.30
CA LEU A 230 -0.14 10.45 -7.53
C LEU A 230 -1.53 9.87 -7.69
N ARG A 231 -2.48 10.33 -6.87
CA ARG A 231 -3.90 9.93 -6.97
C ARG A 231 -4.77 11.15 -6.71
N GLU A 232 -5.85 11.24 -7.46
CA GLU A 232 -6.92 12.22 -7.28
C GLU A 232 -8.26 11.52 -7.40
N ILE A 233 -9.12 11.66 -6.40
CA ILE A 233 -10.47 11.10 -6.40
C ILE A 233 -11.46 12.20 -6.04
N HIS A 234 -12.57 12.24 -6.76
CA HIS A 234 -13.74 13.04 -6.40
C HIS A 234 -14.80 12.12 -5.77
N SER A 235 -15.03 12.25 -4.48
CA SER A 235 -15.99 11.42 -3.74
C SER A 235 -16.83 12.29 -2.80
N LYS A 236 -18.16 12.14 -2.87
CA LYS A 236 -19.12 12.78 -1.96
C LYS A 236 -18.85 14.27 -1.77
N ASP A 237 -18.83 15.04 -2.86
CA ASP A 237 -18.60 16.49 -2.91
C ASP A 237 -17.23 16.95 -2.38
N LYS A 238 -16.24 16.07 -2.39
CA LYS A 238 -14.87 16.38 -2.00
C LYS A 238 -13.87 15.85 -2.99
N PHE A 239 -12.77 16.58 -3.12
CA PHE A 239 -11.59 16.14 -3.86
C PHE A 239 -10.55 15.64 -2.86
N ILE A 240 -10.03 14.46 -3.09
CA ILE A 240 -9.06 13.79 -2.24
C ILE A 240 -7.80 13.59 -3.07
N TYR A 241 -6.69 14.06 -2.54
CA TYR A 241 -5.40 14.07 -3.23
C TYR A 241 -4.38 13.29 -2.44
N MET A 242 -3.56 12.54 -3.15
CA MET A 242 -2.36 11.89 -2.64
C MET A 242 -1.18 12.38 -3.45
N CYS A 243 -0.29 13.15 -2.83
CA CYS A 243 0.72 13.95 -3.54
C CYS A 243 2.11 13.86 -2.90
N ILE A 244 3.13 14.02 -3.73
CA ILE A 244 4.47 14.41 -3.29
C ILE A 244 4.57 15.93 -3.44
N ILE A 245 4.81 16.64 -2.33
CA ILE A 245 4.74 18.10 -2.25
C ILE A 245 6.08 18.65 -1.76
N ASN A 246 6.63 19.67 -2.45
CA ASN A 246 7.79 20.41 -1.97
C ASN A 246 7.47 21.09 -0.64
N LYS A 247 8.43 21.18 0.28
CA LYS A 247 8.23 21.75 1.64
C LYS A 247 7.71 23.19 1.63
N ASP A 248 8.18 24.01 0.71
CA ASP A 248 7.72 25.41 0.61
C ASP A 248 6.27 25.49 0.18
N GLU A 249 5.87 24.65 -0.79
CA GLU A 249 4.49 24.58 -1.27
C GLU A 249 3.55 23.98 -0.22
N LEU A 250 4.02 23.03 0.57
CA LEU A 250 3.25 22.47 1.67
C LEU A 250 2.85 23.54 2.68
N GLU A 251 3.75 24.47 3.03
CA GLU A 251 3.45 25.56 3.95
C GLU A 251 2.42 26.55 3.35
N THR A 252 2.42 26.72 2.04
CA THR A 252 1.40 27.49 1.33
C THR A 252 0.02 26.82 1.43
N LEU A 253 -0.04 25.52 1.09
CA LEU A 253 -1.28 24.74 1.13
C LEU A 253 -1.86 24.62 2.56
N LYS A 254 -1.02 24.56 3.59
CA LYS A 254 -1.47 24.53 4.98
C LYS A 254 -2.20 25.80 5.43
N ARG A 255 -1.98 26.93 4.76
CA ARG A 255 -2.65 28.21 5.07
C ARG A 255 -4.03 28.31 4.43
N GLU A 256 -4.34 27.46 3.47
CA GLU A 256 -5.64 27.43 2.82
C GLU A 256 -6.68 26.75 3.74
N SER A 257 -7.71 27.51 4.13
CA SER A 257 -8.76 27.03 5.03
C SER A 257 -9.66 25.95 4.41
N SER A 258 -9.62 25.79 3.09
CA SER A 258 -10.37 24.79 2.33
C SER A 258 -9.71 23.41 2.30
N ILE A 259 -8.43 23.31 2.72
CA ILE A 259 -7.63 22.10 2.67
C ILE A 259 -7.52 21.46 4.06
N TYR A 260 -7.74 20.16 4.13
CA TYR A 260 -7.57 19.36 5.33
C TYR A 260 -6.59 18.20 5.08
N PHE A 261 -5.45 18.22 5.77
CA PHE A 261 -4.45 17.15 5.69
C PHE A 261 -4.84 15.96 6.56
N ILE A 262 -4.77 14.76 6.00
CA ILE A 262 -4.94 13.51 6.73
C ILE A 262 -3.67 13.25 7.56
N LYS A 263 -3.89 12.83 8.81
CA LYS A 263 -2.79 12.52 9.75
C LYS A 263 -2.24 11.12 9.54
#